data_2c3343cb4985860123b99df06d4b6e7e
#
_entry.id   2c3343cb4985860123b99df06d4b6e7e
#
_cell.length_a   1.000
_cell.length_b   1.000
_cell.length_c   1.000
_cell.angle_alpha   90.00
_cell.angle_beta   90.00
_cell.angle_gamma   90.00
#
_symmetry.space_group_name_H-M   'P 1'
#
loop_
_entity.id
_entity.type
_entity.pdbx_description
1 polymer ?
#
loop_
_entity_poly.entity_id
_entity_poly.type
_entity_poly.pdbx_seq_one_letter_code
_entity_poly.pdbx_strand_id
1 'polypeptide(L)'
;ESPQDCEFYEWLTYGFENRQLGSCTAYLKWENKKVTFQIEVPDIHELYLAKIRNELRSSPGFTYLSWVQAVNFCVQNNINLDEALTWADYAISAPFIGRENFQTLQAKANVLNATRNTSQSDEVMDKPTSNPAPSVAEIHQYGRALIAEGRNEKALEVFEYNHKSHPDETFTTYVGLARGYAGVD
;
A
#
# COMPACT_ATOMS: atom_id res chain seq x y z
N GLU A 1 8.50 -5.31 -36.45
CA GLU A 1 7.88 -4.05 -36.93
C GLU A 1 8.75 -3.41 -38.01
N SER A 2 8.16 -2.60 -38.93
CA SER A 2 8.90 -1.95 -39.98
C SER A 2 9.68 -0.74 -39.45
N PRO A 3 10.91 -0.46 -39.96
CA PRO A 3 11.67 0.71 -39.55
C PRO A 3 10.90 2.01 -39.79
N GLN A 4 10.91 2.91 -38.82
CA GLN A 4 10.30 4.25 -38.89
C GLN A 4 11.39 5.29 -39.08
N ASP A 5 11.06 6.43 -39.72
CA ASP A 5 11.99 7.56 -39.82
C ASP A 5 12.11 8.27 -38.46
N CYS A 6 13.33 8.66 -38.08
CA CYS A 6 13.63 9.43 -36.90
C CYS A 6 14.72 10.48 -37.16
N GLU A 7 15.07 11.30 -36.18
CA GLU A 7 16.24 12.19 -36.25
C GLU A 7 17.52 11.37 -36.41
N PHE A 8 18.57 12.01 -36.95
CA PHE A 8 19.84 11.36 -37.23
C PHE A 8 20.59 10.95 -35.97
N TYR A 9 20.99 9.67 -35.89
CA TYR A 9 21.83 9.08 -34.83
C TYR A 9 23.10 8.53 -35.47
N GLU A 10 24.26 9.13 -35.19
CA GLU A 10 25.55 8.67 -35.70
C GLU A 10 25.91 7.27 -35.19
N TRP A 11 25.59 7.00 -33.91
CA TRP A 11 25.88 5.73 -33.22
C TRP A 11 24.63 4.89 -33.05
N LEU A 12 24.79 3.57 -33.18
CA LEU A 12 23.73 2.65 -32.87
C LEU A 12 23.28 2.86 -31.38
N THR A 13 22.08 3.33 -31.21
CA THR A 13 21.49 3.64 -29.89
C THR A 13 20.33 2.71 -29.63
N TYR A 14 20.28 2.10 -28.45
CA TYR A 14 19.16 1.31 -28.03
C TYR A 14 18.73 1.72 -26.61
N GLY A 15 17.45 1.51 -26.28
CA GLY A 15 16.89 1.89 -25.00
C GLY A 15 15.46 1.42 -24.85
N PHE A 16 14.81 1.93 -23.81
CA PHE A 16 13.43 1.59 -23.45
C PHE A 16 12.61 2.84 -23.26
N GLU A 17 11.42 2.86 -23.86
CA GLU A 17 10.42 3.93 -23.72
C GLU A 17 9.06 3.33 -23.36
N ASN A 18 8.06 4.18 -23.07
CA ASN A 18 6.69 3.77 -22.73
C ASN A 18 6.64 2.72 -21.60
N ARG A 19 7.43 2.91 -20.55
CA ARG A 19 7.51 1.97 -19.42
C ARG A 19 6.22 1.97 -18.63
N GLN A 20 5.64 0.79 -18.51
CA GLN A 20 4.49 0.47 -17.68
C GLN A 20 4.85 -0.63 -16.67
N LEU A 21 3.96 -0.96 -15.74
CA LEU A 21 4.21 -1.99 -14.73
C LEU A 21 4.60 -3.34 -15.36
N GLY A 22 3.89 -3.76 -16.41
CA GLY A 22 4.08 -5.06 -17.07
C GLY A 22 4.54 -4.97 -18.51
N SER A 23 4.94 -3.78 -19.03
CA SER A 23 5.35 -3.64 -20.42
C SER A 23 6.33 -2.48 -20.65
N CYS A 24 7.07 -2.56 -21.73
CA CYS A 24 7.84 -1.44 -22.24
C CYS A 24 8.07 -1.62 -23.75
N THR A 25 8.42 -0.52 -24.41
CA THR A 25 8.86 -0.56 -25.81
C THR A 25 10.38 -0.48 -25.84
N ALA A 26 11.04 -1.51 -26.35
CA ALA A 26 12.46 -1.43 -26.67
C ALA A 26 12.64 -0.81 -28.06
N TYR A 27 13.70 -0.04 -28.24
CA TYR A 27 14.02 0.57 -29.53
C TYR A 27 15.49 0.46 -29.87
N LEU A 28 15.75 0.42 -31.19
CA LEU A 28 17.06 0.64 -31.79
C LEU A 28 16.96 1.83 -32.73
N LYS A 29 17.94 2.73 -32.66
CA LYS A 29 18.07 3.88 -33.55
C LYS A 29 19.44 3.89 -34.19
N TRP A 30 19.49 4.10 -35.48
CA TRP A 30 20.73 4.27 -36.23
C TRP A 30 20.46 5.05 -37.51
N GLU A 31 21.32 6.01 -37.79
CA GLU A 31 21.11 6.98 -38.86
C GLU A 31 19.70 7.63 -38.69
N ASN A 32 18.89 7.58 -39.70
CA ASN A 32 17.52 8.14 -39.70
C ASN A 32 16.45 7.07 -39.50
N LYS A 33 16.80 5.92 -38.92
CA LYS A 33 15.88 4.81 -38.74
C LYS A 33 15.74 4.40 -37.30
N LYS A 34 14.49 4.12 -36.87
CA LYS A 34 14.12 3.57 -35.58
C LYS A 34 13.33 2.28 -35.77
N VAL A 35 13.72 1.24 -35.09
CA VAL A 35 12.95 -0.01 -34.98
C VAL A 35 12.50 -0.16 -33.52
N THR A 36 11.22 -0.45 -33.32
CA THR A 36 10.67 -0.68 -32.03
C THR A 36 10.09 -2.09 -31.91
N PHE A 37 10.12 -2.65 -30.72
CA PHE A 37 9.36 -3.86 -30.39
C PHE A 37 8.84 -3.79 -28.96
N GLN A 38 7.61 -4.29 -28.79
CA GLN A 38 6.95 -4.33 -27.49
C GLN A 38 7.47 -5.52 -26.68
N ILE A 39 7.81 -5.25 -25.44
CA ILE A 39 8.08 -6.28 -24.42
C ILE A 39 6.92 -6.26 -23.45
N GLU A 40 6.27 -7.40 -23.25
CA GLU A 40 5.16 -7.56 -22.31
C GLU A 40 5.44 -8.71 -21.36
N VAL A 41 5.08 -8.52 -20.11
CA VAL A 41 5.13 -9.54 -19.08
C VAL A 41 3.68 -9.85 -18.72
N PRO A 42 3.11 -10.94 -19.24
CA PRO A 42 1.75 -11.32 -18.87
C PRO A 42 1.70 -11.68 -17.39
N ASP A 43 0.54 -11.45 -16.79
CA ASP A 43 0.25 -11.84 -15.40
C ASP A 43 1.27 -11.32 -14.37
N ILE A 44 1.73 -10.07 -14.57
CA ILE A 44 2.76 -9.43 -13.74
C ILE A 44 2.41 -9.52 -12.24
N HIS A 45 1.13 -9.40 -11.89
CA HIS A 45 0.68 -9.50 -10.50
C HIS A 45 0.90 -10.90 -9.92
N GLU A 46 0.64 -11.96 -10.69
CA GLU A 46 0.90 -13.33 -10.25
C GLU A 46 2.40 -13.61 -10.08
N LEU A 47 3.25 -13.03 -10.91
CA LEU A 47 4.71 -13.12 -10.73
C LEU A 47 5.16 -12.45 -9.43
N TYR A 48 4.63 -11.27 -9.11
CA TYR A 48 4.88 -10.60 -7.83
C TYR A 48 4.36 -11.41 -6.65
N LEU A 49 3.14 -11.94 -6.72
CA LEU A 49 2.56 -12.77 -5.67
C LEU A 49 3.37 -14.06 -5.45
N ALA A 50 3.80 -14.74 -6.51
CA ALA A 50 4.66 -15.92 -6.41
C ALA A 50 5.99 -15.59 -5.71
N LYS A 51 6.59 -14.44 -6.04
CA LYS A 51 7.79 -13.96 -5.36
C LYS A 51 7.53 -13.65 -3.89
N ILE A 52 6.47 -12.92 -3.56
CA ILE A 52 6.07 -12.60 -2.18
C ILE A 52 5.85 -13.87 -1.37
N ARG A 53 5.09 -14.85 -1.89
CA ARG A 53 4.87 -16.14 -1.22
C ARG A 53 6.18 -16.87 -0.93
N ASN A 54 7.15 -16.81 -1.84
CA ASN A 54 8.46 -17.41 -1.64
C ASN A 54 9.28 -16.66 -0.58
N GLU A 55 9.28 -15.34 -0.61
CA GLU A 55 9.95 -14.50 0.39
C GLU A 55 9.39 -14.69 1.80
N LEU A 56 8.07 -14.78 1.94
CA LEU A 56 7.40 -15.03 3.22
C LEU A 56 7.73 -16.42 3.83
N ARG A 57 8.20 -17.38 3.03
CA ARG A 57 8.68 -18.70 3.49
C ARG A 57 10.17 -18.73 3.85
N SER A 58 10.87 -17.62 3.66
CA SER A 58 12.31 -17.49 3.90
C SER A 58 12.60 -16.44 4.97
N SER A 59 13.87 -16.02 5.12
CA SER A 59 14.28 -15.04 6.14
C SER A 59 13.40 -13.79 6.24
N PRO A 60 12.95 -13.15 5.15
CA PRO A 60 12.02 -12.02 5.26
C PRO A 60 10.72 -12.34 6.00
N GLY A 61 10.22 -13.57 5.90
CA GLY A 61 8.98 -13.99 6.56
C GLY A 61 9.04 -14.07 8.09
N PHE A 62 10.22 -13.95 8.70
CA PHE A 62 10.39 -13.97 10.17
C PHE A 62 10.10 -12.63 10.84
N THR A 63 9.51 -11.67 10.15
CA THR A 63 9.04 -10.41 10.74
C THR A 63 7.62 -10.10 10.30
N TYR A 64 6.78 -9.63 11.22
CA TYR A 64 5.41 -9.22 10.90
C TYR A 64 5.34 -8.11 9.83
N LEU A 65 6.38 -7.26 9.75
CA LEU A 65 6.44 -6.17 8.76
C LEU A 65 6.39 -6.68 7.31
N SER A 66 7.04 -7.78 7.01
CA SER A 66 7.00 -8.36 5.66
C SER A 66 5.61 -8.86 5.29
N TRP A 67 4.87 -9.41 6.24
CA TRP A 67 3.48 -9.80 6.05
C TRP A 67 2.56 -8.59 5.86
N VAL A 68 2.77 -7.52 6.63
CA VAL A 68 2.07 -6.23 6.43
C VAL A 68 2.35 -5.67 5.03
N GLN A 69 3.60 -5.71 4.56
CA GLN A 69 3.95 -5.25 3.21
C GLN A 69 3.26 -6.09 2.12
N ALA A 70 3.21 -7.41 2.29
CA ALA A 70 2.51 -8.32 1.38
C ALA A 70 1.01 -8.01 1.32
N VAL A 71 0.37 -7.80 2.47
CA VAL A 71 -1.03 -7.36 2.58
C VAL A 71 -1.25 -6.05 1.83
N ASN A 72 -0.43 -5.04 2.11
CA ASN A 72 -0.55 -3.72 1.48
C ASN A 72 -0.38 -3.79 -0.04
N PHE A 73 0.51 -4.66 -0.55
CA PHE A 73 0.64 -4.89 -1.99
C PHE A 73 -0.67 -5.40 -2.60
N CYS A 74 -1.32 -6.38 -1.97
CA CYS A 74 -2.60 -6.91 -2.45
C CYS A 74 -3.71 -5.86 -2.43
N VAL A 75 -3.81 -5.08 -1.36
CA VAL A 75 -4.81 -4.02 -1.22
C VAL A 75 -4.61 -2.92 -2.27
N GLN A 76 -3.38 -2.43 -2.44
CA GLN A 76 -3.06 -1.36 -3.39
C GLN A 76 -3.35 -1.74 -4.85
N ASN A 77 -3.18 -3.02 -5.19
CA ASN A 77 -3.44 -3.52 -6.53
C ASN A 77 -4.83 -4.15 -6.67
N ASN A 78 -5.63 -4.19 -5.60
CA ASN A 78 -6.94 -4.82 -5.52
C ASN A 78 -6.94 -6.28 -6.04
N ILE A 79 -5.97 -7.07 -5.59
CA ILE A 79 -5.77 -8.47 -5.99
C ILE A 79 -5.65 -9.37 -4.77
N ASN A 80 -6.09 -10.60 -4.89
CA ASN A 80 -5.82 -11.70 -3.95
C ASN A 80 -6.19 -11.38 -2.48
N LEU A 81 -7.30 -10.65 -2.29
CA LEU A 81 -7.69 -10.11 -0.98
C LEU A 81 -8.00 -11.18 0.06
N ASP A 82 -8.43 -12.37 -0.35
CA ASP A 82 -8.68 -13.50 0.58
C ASP A 82 -7.37 -14.02 1.20
N GLU A 83 -6.33 -14.17 0.39
CA GLU A 83 -5.00 -14.55 0.88
C GLU A 83 -4.37 -13.41 1.70
N ALA A 84 -4.58 -12.16 1.28
CA ALA A 84 -4.15 -10.98 2.04
C ALA A 84 -4.77 -10.93 3.44
N LEU A 85 -6.04 -11.31 3.59
CA LEU A 85 -6.69 -11.40 4.90
C LEU A 85 -6.01 -12.47 5.77
N THR A 86 -5.69 -13.63 5.19
CA THR A 86 -4.94 -14.68 5.89
C THR A 86 -3.55 -14.20 6.33
N TRP A 87 -2.86 -13.45 5.48
CA TRP A 87 -1.55 -12.87 5.81
C TRP A 87 -1.64 -11.81 6.89
N ALA A 88 -2.72 -11.01 6.90
CA ALA A 88 -2.97 -10.03 7.95
C ALA A 88 -3.21 -10.71 9.31
N ASP A 89 -3.99 -11.78 9.34
CA ASP A 89 -4.18 -12.60 10.55
C ASP A 89 -2.86 -13.21 11.05
N TYR A 90 -2.03 -13.67 10.12
CA TYR A 90 -0.71 -14.20 10.44
C TYR A 90 0.21 -13.12 11.01
N ALA A 91 0.20 -11.90 10.43
CA ALA A 91 0.97 -10.76 10.94
C ALA A 91 0.57 -10.36 12.37
N ILE A 92 -0.70 -10.59 12.76
CA ILE A 92 -1.20 -10.28 14.11
C ILE A 92 -0.83 -11.37 15.11
N SER A 93 -1.06 -12.65 14.76
CA SER A 93 -1.15 -13.72 15.76
C SER A 93 -0.17 -14.89 15.57
N ALA A 94 0.63 -14.90 14.50
CA ALA A 94 1.54 -16.03 14.26
C ALA A 94 2.58 -16.19 15.39
N PRO A 95 2.85 -17.42 15.84
CA PRO A 95 3.86 -17.68 16.86
C PRO A 95 5.23 -17.13 16.44
N PHE A 96 5.90 -16.44 17.35
CA PHE A 96 7.24 -15.82 17.19
C PHE A 96 7.35 -14.67 16.18
N ILE A 97 6.40 -14.51 15.26
CA ILE A 97 6.41 -13.54 14.17
C ILE A 97 5.37 -12.46 14.40
N GLY A 98 4.14 -12.86 14.71
CA GLY A 98 2.98 -11.99 14.84
C GLY A 98 3.10 -10.99 15.98
N ARG A 99 2.56 -9.81 15.76
CA ARG A 99 2.40 -8.76 16.78
C ARG A 99 1.05 -8.08 16.58
N GLU A 100 0.24 -8.11 17.61
CA GLU A 100 -0.97 -7.29 17.64
C GLU A 100 -0.56 -5.84 17.97
N ASN A 101 -0.49 -4.99 16.95
CA ASN A 101 -0.17 -3.58 17.06
C ASN A 101 -0.99 -2.77 16.03
N PHE A 102 -0.87 -1.43 16.08
CA PHE A 102 -1.62 -0.56 15.18
C PHE A 102 -1.40 -0.90 13.70
N GLN A 103 -0.15 -1.14 13.27
CA GLN A 103 0.17 -1.41 11.87
C GLN A 103 -0.44 -2.72 11.35
N THR A 104 -0.41 -3.79 12.16
CA THR A 104 -0.98 -5.08 11.76
C THR A 104 -2.50 -5.05 11.76
N LEU A 105 -3.12 -4.36 12.72
CA LEU A 105 -4.57 -4.15 12.76
C LEU A 105 -5.03 -3.28 11.59
N GLN A 106 -4.29 -2.20 11.28
CA GLN A 106 -4.58 -1.35 10.12
C GLN A 106 -4.47 -2.12 8.80
N ALA A 107 -3.44 -2.97 8.64
CA ALA A 107 -3.32 -3.82 7.45
C ALA A 107 -4.54 -4.72 7.28
N LYS A 108 -5.02 -5.37 8.36
CA LYS A 108 -6.25 -6.16 8.35
C LYS A 108 -7.48 -5.32 8.01
N ALA A 109 -7.63 -4.17 8.65
CA ALA A 109 -8.72 -3.24 8.41
C ALA A 109 -8.78 -2.77 6.94
N ASN A 110 -7.61 -2.50 6.33
CA ASN A 110 -7.52 -2.13 4.91
C ASN A 110 -8.03 -3.24 3.98
N VAL A 111 -7.72 -4.52 4.27
CA VAL A 111 -8.26 -5.64 3.50
C VAL A 111 -9.78 -5.73 3.67
N LEU A 112 -10.28 -5.61 4.90
CA LEU A 112 -11.71 -5.65 5.18
C LEU A 112 -12.47 -4.52 4.46
N ASN A 113 -11.90 -3.31 4.44
CA ASN A 113 -12.46 -2.20 3.66
C ASN A 113 -12.45 -2.48 2.15
N ALA A 114 -11.36 -3.03 1.61
CA ALA A 114 -11.27 -3.40 0.20
C ALA A 114 -12.31 -4.47 -0.19
N THR A 115 -12.68 -5.34 0.75
CA THR A 115 -13.74 -6.36 0.58
C THR A 115 -15.14 -5.87 1.01
N ARG A 116 -15.31 -4.57 1.31
CA ARG A 116 -16.56 -3.92 1.74
C ARG A 116 -17.12 -4.40 3.10
N ASN A 117 -16.26 -4.95 3.93
CA ASN A 117 -16.59 -5.38 5.30
C ASN A 117 -16.25 -4.28 6.33
N THR A 118 -16.80 -3.07 6.15
CA THR A 118 -16.44 -1.88 6.93
C THR A 118 -16.73 -2.01 8.43
N SER A 119 -17.82 -2.67 8.83
CA SER A 119 -18.12 -2.91 10.25
C SER A 119 -17.03 -3.71 10.93
N GLN A 120 -16.54 -4.77 10.28
CA GLN A 120 -15.45 -5.59 10.83
C GLN A 120 -14.12 -4.83 10.85
N SER A 121 -13.90 -3.96 9.84
CA SER A 121 -12.74 -3.06 9.82
C SER A 121 -12.73 -2.15 11.05
N ASP A 122 -13.88 -1.55 11.40
CA ASP A 122 -14.02 -0.69 12.56
C ASP A 122 -13.79 -1.46 13.86
N GLU A 123 -14.40 -2.64 14.02
CA GLU A 123 -14.18 -3.51 15.18
C GLU A 123 -12.70 -3.86 15.38
N VAL A 124 -11.96 -4.07 14.29
CA VAL A 124 -10.52 -4.35 14.35
C VAL A 124 -9.74 -3.12 14.82
N MET A 125 -10.08 -1.93 14.32
CA MET A 125 -9.38 -0.69 14.66
C MET A 125 -9.76 -0.10 16.01
N ASP A 126 -10.94 -0.43 16.54
CA ASP A 126 -11.40 -0.01 17.87
C ASP A 126 -10.74 -0.82 19.01
N LYS A 127 -9.98 -1.85 18.69
CA LYS A 127 -9.21 -2.59 19.70
C LYS A 127 -8.12 -1.70 20.30
N PRO A 128 -8.06 -1.62 21.66
CA PRO A 128 -6.98 -0.88 22.29
C PRO A 128 -5.63 -1.55 22.00
N THR A 129 -4.77 -0.88 21.26
CA THR A 129 -3.41 -1.34 21.03
C THR A 129 -2.49 -0.75 22.09
N SER A 130 -2.02 -1.59 22.98
CA SER A 130 -1.27 -1.14 24.16
C SER A 130 0.26 -1.30 24.02
N ASN A 131 0.76 -1.98 22.98
CA ASN A 131 2.22 -2.22 22.93
C ASN A 131 2.75 -2.57 21.53
N PRO A 132 3.48 -1.65 20.86
CA PRO A 132 3.63 -0.24 21.23
C PRO A 132 2.35 0.56 20.96
N ALA A 133 2.12 1.59 21.75
CA ALA A 133 1.04 2.54 21.49
C ALA A 133 1.25 3.19 20.12
N PRO A 134 0.19 3.44 19.33
CA PRO A 134 0.32 4.07 18.03
C PRO A 134 0.90 5.48 18.17
N SER A 135 1.78 5.85 17.26
CA SER A 135 2.35 7.20 17.21
C SER A 135 1.32 8.22 16.71
N VAL A 136 1.54 9.49 17.05
CA VAL A 136 0.75 10.63 16.53
C VAL A 136 0.58 10.55 15.00
N ALA A 137 1.67 10.23 14.30
CA ALA A 137 1.68 10.17 12.83
C ALA A 137 0.84 9.01 12.28
N GLU A 138 0.89 7.83 12.90
CA GLU A 138 0.09 6.67 12.50
C GLU A 138 -1.40 6.94 12.64
N ILE A 139 -1.83 7.48 13.79
CA ILE A 139 -3.23 7.84 14.02
C ILE A 139 -3.67 8.94 13.06
N HIS A 140 -2.82 9.96 12.84
CA HIS A 140 -3.12 11.05 11.91
C HIS A 140 -3.30 10.53 10.47
N GLN A 141 -2.44 9.62 10.01
CA GLN A 141 -2.55 9.03 8.67
C GLN A 141 -3.82 8.17 8.53
N TYR A 142 -4.20 7.44 9.57
CA TYR A 142 -5.44 6.68 9.57
C TYR A 142 -6.67 7.59 9.45
N GLY A 143 -6.73 8.68 10.24
CA GLY A 143 -7.81 9.67 10.13
C GLY A 143 -7.88 10.29 8.72
N ARG A 144 -6.75 10.56 8.08
CA ARG A 144 -6.72 11.05 6.68
C ARG A 144 -7.24 10.01 5.68
N ALA A 145 -6.93 8.74 5.88
CA ALA A 145 -7.46 7.68 5.03
C ALA A 145 -9.00 7.60 5.13
N LEU A 146 -9.53 7.70 6.35
CA LEU A 146 -10.98 7.74 6.58
C LEU A 146 -11.67 8.92 5.89
N ILE A 147 -11.06 10.11 5.89
CA ILE A 147 -11.57 11.27 5.11
C ILE A 147 -11.58 10.94 3.62
N ALA A 148 -10.51 10.35 3.08
CA ALA A 148 -10.44 9.99 1.66
C ALA A 148 -11.49 8.93 1.26
N GLU A 149 -11.95 8.12 2.21
CA GLU A 149 -13.04 7.15 2.06
C GLU A 149 -14.44 7.78 2.27
N GLY A 150 -14.52 9.09 2.60
CA GLY A 150 -15.79 9.78 2.91
C GLY A 150 -16.37 9.46 4.29
N ARG A 151 -15.58 8.88 5.19
CA ARG A 151 -15.96 8.46 6.55
C ARG A 151 -15.60 9.54 7.58
N ASN A 152 -16.19 10.72 7.39
CA ASN A 152 -15.79 11.94 8.07
C ASN A 152 -16.03 11.91 9.58
N GLU A 153 -17.17 11.36 10.05
CA GLU A 153 -17.48 11.24 11.48
C GLU A 153 -16.46 10.35 12.19
N LYS A 154 -16.12 9.19 11.61
CA LYS A 154 -15.11 8.29 12.16
C LYS A 154 -13.71 8.90 12.14
N ALA A 155 -13.39 9.68 11.10
CA ALA A 155 -12.13 10.42 11.01
C ALA A 155 -12.01 11.45 12.14
N LEU A 156 -13.09 12.17 12.45
CA LEU A 156 -13.13 13.13 13.56
C LEU A 156 -12.88 12.42 14.90
N GLU A 157 -13.56 11.31 15.18
CA GLU A 157 -13.33 10.50 16.39
C GLU A 157 -11.85 10.09 16.55
N VAL A 158 -11.22 9.66 15.43
CA VAL A 158 -9.81 9.27 15.41
C VAL A 158 -8.88 10.46 15.69
N PHE A 159 -9.17 11.63 15.14
CA PHE A 159 -8.38 12.86 15.41
C PHE A 159 -8.57 13.37 16.85
N GLU A 160 -9.78 13.29 17.41
CA GLU A 160 -10.03 13.61 18.82
C GLU A 160 -9.27 12.65 19.75
N TYR A 161 -9.28 11.36 19.43
CA TYR A 161 -8.49 10.37 20.17
C TYR A 161 -6.99 10.70 20.09
N ASN A 162 -6.48 11.04 18.89
CA ASN A 162 -5.07 11.40 18.69
C ASN A 162 -4.68 12.59 19.57
N HIS A 163 -5.49 13.65 19.56
CA HIS A 163 -5.25 14.85 20.35
C HIS A 163 -5.27 14.57 21.87
N LYS A 164 -6.23 13.75 22.32
CA LYS A 164 -6.34 13.37 23.71
C LYS A 164 -5.19 12.50 24.20
N SER A 165 -4.71 11.59 23.35
CA SER A 165 -3.64 10.64 23.68
C SER A 165 -2.24 11.25 23.60
N HIS A 166 -2.09 12.36 22.88
CA HIS A 166 -0.80 13.03 22.63
C HIS A 166 -0.89 14.53 22.92
N PRO A 167 -1.10 14.94 24.19
CA PRO A 167 -1.34 16.34 24.54
C PRO A 167 -0.15 17.26 24.29
N ASP A 168 1.06 16.71 24.27
CA ASP A 168 2.30 17.48 24.04
C ASP A 168 2.59 17.74 22.54
N GLU A 169 1.91 17.00 21.65
CA GLU A 169 2.09 17.11 20.19
C GLU A 169 0.97 17.98 19.59
N THR A 170 1.19 19.27 19.63
CA THR A 170 0.15 20.25 19.27
C THR A 170 -0.09 20.37 17.78
N PHE A 171 0.98 20.47 16.96
CA PHE A 171 0.84 20.77 15.53
C PHE A 171 0.03 19.69 14.77
N THR A 172 0.48 18.44 14.79
CA THR A 172 -0.13 17.35 14.03
C THR A 172 -1.56 17.05 14.53
N THR A 173 -1.78 17.11 15.84
CA THR A 173 -3.09 16.82 16.43
C THR A 173 -4.12 17.92 16.11
N TYR A 174 -3.75 19.21 16.19
CA TYR A 174 -4.65 20.30 15.81
C TYR A 174 -4.94 20.34 14.30
N VAL A 175 -3.96 20.03 13.44
CA VAL A 175 -4.20 19.88 12.00
C VAL A 175 -5.18 18.74 11.73
N GLY A 176 -5.08 17.64 12.49
CA GLY A 176 -6.02 16.53 12.42
C GLY A 176 -7.44 16.95 12.79
N LEU A 177 -7.61 17.61 13.97
CA LEU A 177 -8.91 18.13 14.41
C LEU A 177 -9.53 19.08 13.39
N ALA A 178 -8.75 20.06 12.87
CA ALA A 178 -9.24 20.99 11.88
C ALA A 178 -9.78 20.29 10.61
N ARG A 179 -9.09 19.23 10.16
CA ARG A 179 -9.55 18.39 9.02
C ARG A 179 -10.80 17.58 9.35
N GLY A 180 -10.87 17.03 10.58
CA GLY A 180 -12.02 16.27 11.04
C GLY A 180 -13.28 17.14 11.07
N TYR A 181 -13.22 18.29 11.71
CA TYR A 181 -14.35 19.24 11.76
C TYR A 181 -14.75 19.76 10.37
N ALA A 182 -13.79 20.13 9.52
CA ALA A 182 -14.09 20.54 8.15
C ALA A 182 -14.70 19.45 7.26
N GLY A 183 -14.60 18.19 7.66
CA GLY A 183 -15.18 17.08 6.93
C GLY A 183 -16.62 16.75 7.34
N VAL A 184 -17.07 17.19 8.54
CA VAL A 184 -18.41 16.91 9.05
C VAL A 184 -19.35 18.12 8.94
N ASP A 185 -18.83 19.33 8.66
CA ASP A 185 -19.59 20.54 8.34
C ASP A 185 -20.14 20.47 6.89
#